data_2eadee5a8b7c1f35136eec724d6ddd9d
#
_entry.id   2eadee5a8b7c1f35136eec724d6ddd9d
#
_cell.length_a   1.000
_cell.length_b   1.000
_cell.length_c   1.000
_cell.angle_alpha   90.00
_cell.angle_beta   90.00
_cell.angle_gamma   90.00
#
_symmetry.space_group_name_H-M   'P 1'
#
loop_
_entity.id
_entity.type
_entity.pdbx_description
1 polymer ?
#
loop_
_entity_poly.entity_id
_entity_poly.type
_entity_poly.pdbx_seq_one_letter_code
_entity_poly.pdbx_strand_id
1 'polypeptide(L)'
;MAKKIMTNLYDQLTDFSLKDKLIIGICNGCQILINLGLVPSLNKKDPEVALIENKSGSYECRWVDVKVSNNKSPWLKNISTLNLPVAHQEGQFMIPFNLLKSIKANNLIGLQYINNHKKLAKGQFPFNPNGSKDDIAALTNQNGNVLAMMPHPERALY
;
A
#
# COMPACT_ATOMS: atom_id res chain seq x y z
N MET A 1 12.04 8.67 -10.36
CA MET A 1 12.24 9.12 -8.96
C MET A 1 12.88 8.03 -8.11
N ALA A 2 12.35 6.80 -8.05
CA ALA A 2 12.89 5.68 -7.25
C ALA A 2 14.41 5.45 -7.49
N LYS A 3 14.88 5.44 -8.75
CA LYS A 3 16.29 5.26 -9.10
C LYS A 3 17.22 6.32 -8.44
N LYS A 4 16.82 7.60 -8.39
CA LYS A 4 17.60 8.66 -7.72
C LYS A 4 17.63 8.46 -6.19
N ILE A 5 16.52 8.04 -5.60
CA ILE A 5 16.44 7.75 -4.16
C ILE A 5 17.29 6.53 -3.84
N MET A 6 17.23 5.48 -4.67
CA MET A 6 18.05 4.28 -4.51
C MET A 6 19.54 4.61 -4.49
N THR A 7 19.99 5.50 -5.36
CA THR A 7 21.41 5.88 -5.43
C THR A 7 21.87 6.74 -4.24
N ASN A 8 21.00 7.61 -3.72
CA ASN A 8 21.42 8.67 -2.79
C ASN A 8 20.92 8.50 -1.35
N LEU A 9 19.79 7.81 -1.14
CA LEU A 9 19.09 7.78 0.15
C LEU A 9 18.69 6.36 0.60
N TYR A 10 19.00 5.32 -0.18
CA TYR A 10 18.56 3.96 0.14
C TYR A 10 19.04 3.49 1.51
N ASP A 11 20.34 3.69 1.76
CA ASP A 11 20.96 3.24 3.02
C ASP A 11 20.38 4.02 4.22
N GLN A 12 20.17 5.32 4.06
CA GLN A 12 19.57 6.16 5.10
C GLN A 12 18.11 5.76 5.39
N LEU A 13 17.30 5.50 4.35
CA LEU A 13 15.92 5.05 4.52
C LEU A 13 15.85 3.67 5.17
N THR A 14 16.75 2.77 4.78
CA THR A 14 16.88 1.43 5.36
C THR A 14 17.27 1.52 6.84
N ASP A 15 18.31 2.28 7.16
CA ASP A 15 18.76 2.50 8.54
C ASP A 15 17.65 3.15 9.38
N PHE A 16 16.95 4.14 8.82
CA PHE A 16 15.82 4.81 9.48
C PHE A 16 14.69 3.83 9.81
N SER A 17 14.36 2.94 8.87
CA SER A 17 13.37 1.88 9.06
C SER A 17 13.82 0.86 10.13
N LEU A 18 15.10 0.47 10.12
CA LEU A 18 15.65 -0.49 11.09
C LEU A 18 15.71 0.06 12.51
N LYS A 19 15.74 1.39 12.66
CA LYS A 19 15.68 2.10 13.96
C LYS A 19 14.25 2.38 14.43
N ASP A 20 13.27 1.63 13.92
CA ASP A 20 11.84 1.75 14.25
C ASP A 20 11.24 3.15 14.01
N LYS A 21 11.88 3.94 13.13
CA LYS A 21 11.34 5.23 12.73
C LYS A 21 10.21 5.05 11.73
N LEU A 22 9.24 5.97 11.75
CA LEU A 22 8.02 5.88 10.96
C LEU A 22 8.22 6.44 9.56
N ILE A 23 7.90 5.65 8.54
CA ILE A 23 7.90 6.04 7.12
C ILE A 23 6.51 5.79 6.54
N ILE A 24 5.97 6.78 5.85
CA ILE A 24 4.76 6.62 5.04
C ILE A 24 5.03 7.03 3.59
N GLY A 25 4.63 6.17 2.64
CA GLY A 25 4.67 6.47 1.21
C GLY A 25 3.27 6.47 0.63
N ILE A 26 2.83 7.62 0.09
CA ILE A 26 1.50 7.82 -0.46
C ILE A 26 1.60 7.94 -1.98
N CYS A 27 0.79 7.21 -2.73
CA CYS A 27 0.72 7.20 -4.20
C CYS A 27 2.12 6.99 -4.83
N ASN A 28 2.76 8.02 -5.39
CA ASN A 28 4.15 7.95 -5.87
C ASN A 28 5.13 7.50 -4.78
N GLY A 29 4.90 7.89 -3.52
CA GLY A 29 5.67 7.41 -2.37
C GLY A 29 5.50 5.92 -2.13
N CYS A 30 4.29 5.38 -2.31
CA CYS A 30 4.02 3.94 -2.27
C CYS A 30 4.83 3.21 -3.35
N GLN A 31 4.78 3.69 -4.60
CA GLN A 31 5.57 3.13 -5.71
C GLN A 31 7.07 3.13 -5.40
N ILE A 32 7.58 4.19 -4.78
CA ILE A 32 8.99 4.29 -4.38
C ILE A 32 9.34 3.23 -3.33
N LEU A 33 8.56 3.13 -2.24
CA LEU A 33 8.82 2.17 -1.16
C LEU A 33 8.77 0.71 -1.65
N ILE A 34 7.83 0.39 -2.53
CA ILE A 34 7.71 -0.91 -3.18
C ILE A 34 8.95 -1.18 -4.07
N ASN A 35 9.31 -0.24 -4.95
CA ASN A 35 10.46 -0.37 -5.86
C ASN A 35 11.81 -0.44 -5.13
N LEU A 36 11.90 0.10 -3.92
CA LEU A 36 13.08 -0.01 -3.06
C LEU A 36 13.12 -1.32 -2.26
N GLY A 37 12.07 -2.16 -2.33
CA GLY A 37 11.96 -3.39 -1.54
C GLY A 37 11.77 -3.15 -0.04
N LEU A 38 11.43 -1.91 0.38
CA LEU A 38 11.18 -1.58 1.79
C LEU A 38 9.82 -2.08 2.28
N VAL A 39 8.91 -2.40 1.36
CA VAL A 39 7.59 -2.99 1.62
C VAL A 39 7.32 -4.06 0.55
N PRO A 40 6.88 -5.27 0.90
CA PRO A 40 6.66 -5.81 2.26
C PRO A 40 7.93 -6.23 2.99
N SER A 41 9.10 -6.23 2.33
CA SER A 41 10.42 -6.53 2.90
C SER A 41 10.51 -7.94 3.53
N LEU A 42 9.91 -8.93 2.88
CA LEU A 42 10.02 -10.35 3.28
C LEU A 42 11.34 -10.97 2.84
N ASN A 43 11.84 -10.60 1.65
CA ASN A 43 13.17 -10.92 1.15
C ASN A 43 13.98 -9.64 1.00
N LYS A 44 15.13 -9.57 1.64
CA LYS A 44 15.91 -8.32 1.80
C LYS A 44 16.59 -7.78 0.52
N LYS A 45 16.41 -8.38 -0.65
CA LYS A 45 17.27 -8.04 -1.80
C LYS A 45 16.56 -7.46 -3.02
N ASP A 46 15.29 -7.76 -3.25
CA ASP A 46 14.61 -7.36 -4.49
C ASP A 46 13.18 -6.89 -4.24
N PRO A 47 12.64 -6.01 -5.07
CA PRO A 47 11.22 -5.68 -5.05
C PRO A 47 10.37 -6.93 -5.27
N GLU A 48 9.51 -7.25 -4.32
CA GLU A 48 8.70 -8.47 -4.32
C GLU A 48 7.30 -8.23 -4.90
N VAL A 49 6.88 -6.98 -4.91
CA VAL A 49 5.58 -6.49 -5.37
C VAL A 49 5.81 -5.46 -6.46
N ALA A 50 4.93 -5.41 -7.44
CA ALA A 50 4.90 -4.34 -8.43
C ALA A 50 3.60 -3.54 -8.31
N LEU A 51 3.67 -2.25 -8.61
CA LEU A 51 2.51 -1.42 -8.89
C LEU A 51 2.42 -1.24 -10.41
N ILE A 52 1.27 -1.59 -10.97
CA ILE A 52 1.01 -1.56 -12.40
C ILE A 52 -0.21 -0.69 -12.71
N GLU A 53 -0.48 -0.51 -14.01
CA GLU A 53 -1.63 0.22 -14.50
C GLU A 53 -2.93 -0.32 -13.91
N ASN A 54 -3.87 0.59 -13.59
CA ASN A 54 -5.20 0.23 -13.12
C ASN A 54 -5.87 -0.74 -14.10
N LYS A 55 -6.63 -1.69 -13.60
CA LYS A 55 -7.35 -2.67 -14.42
C LYS A 55 -8.28 -2.01 -15.45
N SER A 56 -8.75 -0.79 -15.20
CA SER A 56 -9.56 0.01 -16.12
C SER A 56 -8.77 0.58 -17.31
N GLY A 57 -7.43 0.57 -17.24
CA GLY A 57 -6.56 1.26 -18.20
C GLY A 57 -6.67 2.79 -18.14
N SER A 58 -7.33 3.33 -17.11
CA SER A 58 -7.65 4.76 -17.00
C SER A 58 -7.17 5.35 -15.68
N TYR A 59 -7.02 6.68 -15.68
CA TYR A 59 -6.79 7.43 -14.45
C TYR A 59 -8.05 7.42 -13.59
N GLU A 60 -7.91 6.98 -12.34
CA GLU A 60 -8.99 6.93 -11.37
C GLU A 60 -8.85 8.06 -10.35
N CYS A 61 -9.87 8.91 -10.28
CA CYS A 61 -9.97 10.01 -9.31
C CYS A 61 -11.34 9.94 -8.64
N ARG A 62 -11.38 9.41 -7.41
CA ARG A 62 -12.64 9.19 -6.66
C ARG A 62 -12.41 9.00 -5.18
N TRP A 63 -13.46 9.12 -4.41
CA TRP A 63 -13.47 8.68 -3.02
C TRP A 63 -13.73 7.17 -2.95
N VAL A 64 -13.02 6.52 -2.05
CA VAL A 64 -13.12 5.08 -1.77
C VAL A 64 -13.19 4.83 -0.29
N ASP A 65 -13.93 3.79 0.10
CA ASP A 65 -13.91 3.31 1.47
C ASP A 65 -12.86 2.20 1.61
N VAL A 66 -12.08 2.32 2.67
CA VAL A 66 -11.09 1.30 3.05
C VAL A 66 -11.26 0.90 4.50
N LYS A 67 -10.96 -0.34 4.81
CA LYS A 67 -10.83 -0.82 6.19
C LYS A 67 -9.40 -1.15 6.54
N VAL A 68 -9.05 -0.96 7.80
CA VAL A 68 -7.80 -1.46 8.36
C VAL A 68 -7.92 -2.99 8.49
N SER A 69 -6.92 -3.70 7.97
CA SER A 69 -6.76 -5.14 8.19
C SER A 69 -6.10 -5.39 9.55
N ASN A 70 -6.04 -6.64 9.99
CA ASN A 70 -5.33 -7.01 11.21
C ASN A 70 -3.83 -6.73 11.04
N ASN A 71 -3.43 -5.52 11.39
CA ASN A 71 -2.13 -4.94 11.12
C ASN A 71 -1.51 -4.35 12.39
N LYS A 72 -0.19 -4.48 12.52
CA LYS A 72 0.58 -3.99 13.68
C LYS A 72 1.06 -2.54 13.51
N SER A 73 0.74 -1.90 12.39
CA SER A 73 1.29 -0.59 12.06
C SER A 73 0.82 0.50 13.02
N PRO A 74 1.73 1.27 13.61
CA PRO A 74 1.39 2.42 14.43
C PRO A 74 0.63 3.50 13.65
N TRP A 75 0.81 3.57 12.31
CA TRP A 75 0.09 4.47 11.41
C TRP A 75 -1.42 4.25 11.40
N LEU A 76 -1.85 3.01 11.67
CA LEU A 76 -3.25 2.57 11.56
C LEU A 76 -3.88 2.25 12.93
N LYS A 77 -3.18 2.59 14.01
CA LYS A 77 -3.64 2.33 15.37
C LYS A 77 -4.94 3.08 15.66
N ASN A 78 -5.91 2.39 16.25
CA ASN A 78 -7.24 2.91 16.62
C ASN A 78 -8.10 3.37 15.43
N ILE A 79 -7.75 2.97 14.20
CA ILE A 79 -8.52 3.22 12.99
C ILE A 79 -9.20 1.92 12.57
N SER A 80 -10.48 1.96 12.22
CA SER A 80 -11.22 0.81 11.69
C SER A 80 -11.50 0.95 10.20
N THR A 81 -12.05 2.08 9.80
CA THR A 81 -12.40 2.41 8.41
C THR A 81 -12.07 3.87 8.11
N LEU A 82 -11.78 4.15 6.86
CA LEU A 82 -11.53 5.50 6.35
C LEU A 82 -12.24 5.67 5.01
N ASN A 83 -12.72 6.89 4.74
CA ASN A 83 -13.13 7.31 3.42
C ASN A 83 -12.04 8.24 2.88
N LEU A 84 -11.38 7.87 1.78
CA LEU A 84 -10.18 8.53 1.27
C LEU A 84 -10.27 8.74 -0.24
N PRO A 85 -9.73 9.83 -0.79
CA PRO A 85 -9.60 9.96 -2.23
C PRO A 85 -8.45 9.13 -2.78
N VAL A 86 -8.62 8.64 -4.02
CA VAL A 86 -7.57 8.10 -4.87
C VAL A 86 -7.40 8.97 -6.11
N ALA A 87 -6.18 9.06 -6.64
CA ALA A 87 -5.84 9.85 -7.82
C ALA A 87 -4.62 9.24 -8.51
N HIS A 88 -4.82 8.19 -9.32
CA HIS A 88 -3.72 7.45 -9.95
C HIS A 88 -4.16 6.72 -11.22
N GLN A 89 -3.22 6.50 -12.13
CA GLN A 89 -3.34 5.59 -13.27
C GLN A 89 -2.66 4.25 -12.99
N GLU A 90 -1.56 4.29 -12.23
CA GLU A 90 -0.79 3.11 -11.83
C GLU A 90 -0.94 2.90 -10.32
N GLY A 91 -1.87 2.06 -9.91
CA GLY A 91 -2.17 1.81 -8.50
C GLY A 91 -2.48 0.36 -8.16
N GLN A 92 -2.49 -0.52 -9.16
CA GLN A 92 -2.81 -1.93 -8.97
C GLN A 92 -1.63 -2.68 -8.36
N PHE A 93 -1.81 -3.20 -7.16
CA PHE A 93 -0.84 -4.12 -6.55
C PHE A 93 -0.83 -5.46 -7.28
N MET A 94 0.26 -5.75 -7.96
CA MET A 94 0.56 -7.04 -8.58
C MET A 94 1.42 -7.85 -7.62
N ILE A 95 0.87 -8.95 -7.10
CA ILE A 95 1.50 -9.77 -6.08
C ILE A 95 1.47 -11.24 -6.52
N PRO A 96 2.62 -11.91 -6.61
CA PRO A 96 2.67 -13.35 -6.87
C PRO A 96 1.90 -14.15 -5.81
N PHE A 97 1.28 -15.26 -6.20
CA PHE A 97 0.39 -16.03 -5.33
C PHE A 97 1.08 -16.51 -4.02
N ASN A 98 2.31 -17.02 -4.13
CA ASN A 98 3.04 -17.50 -2.96
C ASN A 98 3.40 -16.35 -2.01
N LEU A 99 3.78 -15.20 -2.56
CA LEU A 99 4.07 -14.01 -1.78
C LEU A 99 2.81 -13.48 -1.07
N LEU A 100 1.67 -13.49 -1.75
CA LEU A 100 0.40 -13.07 -1.15
C LEU A 100 0.02 -13.91 0.08
N LYS A 101 0.28 -15.22 0.04
CA LYS A 101 0.10 -16.09 1.22
C LYS A 101 1.00 -15.64 2.38
N SER A 102 2.27 -15.34 2.10
CA SER A 102 3.21 -14.87 3.11
C SER A 102 2.83 -13.50 3.68
N ILE A 103 2.39 -12.57 2.82
CA ILE A 103 1.88 -11.26 3.23
C ILE A 103 0.70 -11.40 4.19
N LYS A 104 -0.26 -12.29 3.89
CA LYS A 104 -1.40 -12.59 4.75
C LYS A 104 -0.99 -13.22 6.07
N ALA A 105 -0.14 -14.24 6.02
CA ALA A 105 0.33 -14.97 7.20
C ALA A 105 1.08 -14.06 8.19
N ASN A 106 1.78 -13.05 7.68
CA ASN A 106 2.52 -12.08 8.49
C ASN A 106 1.72 -10.80 8.82
N ASN A 107 0.42 -10.72 8.45
CA ASN A 107 -0.45 -9.56 8.68
C ASN A 107 0.12 -8.25 8.12
N LEU A 108 0.65 -8.27 6.89
CA LEU A 108 1.28 -7.11 6.26
C LEU A 108 0.31 -6.28 5.40
N ILE A 109 -0.96 -6.67 5.30
CA ILE A 109 -1.98 -5.85 4.63
C ILE A 109 -2.40 -4.75 5.61
N GLY A 110 -2.10 -3.50 5.24
CA GLY A 110 -2.49 -2.33 6.03
C GLY A 110 -3.96 -1.96 5.81
N LEU A 111 -4.32 -1.70 4.56
CA LEU A 111 -5.67 -1.29 4.16
C LEU A 111 -6.19 -2.17 3.03
N GLN A 112 -7.51 -2.38 3.05
CA GLN A 112 -8.24 -3.04 1.97
C GLN A 112 -9.47 -2.24 1.55
N TYR A 113 -9.74 -2.17 0.25
CA TYR A 113 -10.95 -1.57 -0.31
C TYR A 113 -12.20 -2.34 0.12
N ILE A 114 -13.26 -1.59 0.47
CA ILE A 114 -14.54 -2.14 0.90
C ILE A 114 -15.69 -1.49 0.10
N ASN A 115 -16.79 -2.22 0.03
CA ASN A 115 -18.04 -1.75 -0.58
C ASN A 115 -18.92 -0.98 0.43
N ASN A 116 -20.05 -0.46 -0.04
CA ASN A 116 -21.03 0.29 0.76
C ASN A 116 -21.61 -0.49 1.97
N HIS A 117 -21.47 -1.82 1.97
CA HIS A 117 -21.87 -2.68 3.09
C HIS A 117 -20.72 -2.97 4.05
N LYS A 118 -19.61 -2.25 3.96
CA LYS A 118 -18.37 -2.42 4.75
C LYS A 118 -17.74 -3.82 4.62
N LYS A 119 -18.05 -4.54 3.53
CA LYS A 119 -17.43 -5.82 3.17
C LYS A 119 -16.34 -5.59 2.13
N LEU A 120 -15.38 -6.52 2.03
CA LEU A 120 -14.36 -6.47 0.98
C LEU A 120 -15.00 -6.27 -0.40
N ALA A 121 -14.38 -5.43 -1.21
CA ALA A 121 -14.86 -5.08 -2.55
C ALA A 121 -14.86 -6.28 -3.52
N LYS A 122 -14.06 -7.33 -3.24
CA LYS A 122 -13.90 -8.54 -4.08
C LYS A 122 -13.50 -8.22 -5.52
N GLY A 123 -12.64 -7.24 -5.70
CA GLY A 123 -12.20 -6.78 -7.02
C GLY A 123 -13.25 -5.99 -7.79
N GLN A 124 -14.38 -5.66 -7.17
CA GLN A 124 -15.52 -5.04 -7.83
C GLN A 124 -15.33 -3.53 -7.99
N PHE A 125 -15.35 -3.06 -9.23
CA PHE A 125 -15.39 -1.65 -9.55
C PHE A 125 -16.79 -1.08 -9.22
N PRO A 126 -16.93 0.15 -8.71
CA PRO A 126 -15.89 1.16 -8.46
C PRO A 126 -15.23 1.08 -7.06
N PHE A 127 -15.62 0.13 -6.23
CA PHE A 127 -15.14 0.02 -4.84
C PHE A 127 -13.66 -0.31 -4.76
N ASN A 128 -13.16 -1.21 -5.61
CA ASN A 128 -11.75 -1.43 -5.86
C ASN A 128 -11.37 -0.75 -7.18
N PRO A 129 -10.87 0.50 -7.14
CA PRO A 129 -10.73 1.33 -8.33
C PRO A 129 -9.59 0.88 -9.26
N ASN A 130 -8.59 0.19 -8.73
CA ASN A 130 -7.39 -0.19 -9.48
C ASN A 130 -7.32 -1.68 -9.83
N GLY A 131 -8.22 -2.51 -9.27
CA GLY A 131 -8.23 -3.95 -9.50
C GLY A 131 -7.16 -4.71 -8.71
N SER A 132 -6.60 -4.12 -7.65
CA SER A 132 -5.64 -4.78 -6.77
C SER A 132 -6.18 -6.10 -6.22
N LYS A 133 -5.31 -7.12 -6.23
CA LYS A 133 -5.65 -8.44 -5.72
C LYS A 133 -5.98 -8.38 -4.22
N ASP A 134 -6.99 -9.14 -3.79
CA ASP A 134 -7.49 -9.14 -2.42
C ASP A 134 -7.87 -7.75 -1.88
N ASP A 135 -8.24 -6.85 -2.80
CA ASP A 135 -8.64 -5.47 -2.49
C ASP A 135 -7.57 -4.67 -1.74
N ILE A 136 -6.30 -5.00 -1.91
CA ILE A 136 -5.20 -4.35 -1.20
C ILE A 136 -5.10 -2.88 -1.62
N ALA A 137 -5.17 -1.98 -0.65
CA ALA A 137 -5.01 -0.54 -0.80
C ALA A 137 -3.71 -0.03 -0.15
N ALA A 138 -3.17 -0.78 0.82
CA ALA A 138 -1.89 -0.49 1.47
C ALA A 138 -1.23 -1.75 2.00
N LEU A 139 0.11 -1.74 2.02
CA LEU A 139 0.97 -2.76 2.62
C LEU A 139 1.91 -2.12 3.64
N THR A 140 2.37 -2.94 4.59
CA THR A 140 3.42 -2.57 5.55
C THR A 140 4.64 -3.48 5.43
N ASN A 141 5.77 -3.06 5.97
CA ASN A 141 6.88 -3.96 6.24
C ASN A 141 6.60 -4.84 7.47
N GLN A 142 7.51 -5.78 7.77
CA GLN A 142 7.34 -6.74 8.87
C GLN A 142 7.24 -6.07 10.26
N ASN A 143 7.95 -4.96 10.48
CA ASN A 143 7.89 -4.21 11.73
C ASN A 143 6.64 -3.30 11.83
N GLY A 144 5.94 -3.07 10.72
CA GLY A 144 4.75 -2.21 10.65
C GLY A 144 5.04 -0.71 10.66
N ASN A 145 6.31 -0.30 10.76
CA ASN A 145 6.71 1.10 10.83
C ASN A 145 6.83 1.79 9.44
N VAL A 146 6.87 1.02 8.35
CA VAL A 146 6.84 1.53 6.98
C VAL A 146 5.49 1.18 6.37
N LEU A 147 4.71 2.19 5.98
CA LEU A 147 3.40 2.05 5.33
C LEU A 147 3.47 2.58 3.90
N ALA A 148 3.12 1.74 2.93
CA ALA A 148 2.97 2.08 1.52
C ALA A 148 1.49 2.01 1.12
N MET A 149 0.89 3.13 0.72
CA MET A 149 -0.55 3.21 0.41
C MET A 149 -0.85 4.01 -0.85
N MET A 150 -1.90 3.61 -1.57
CA MET A 150 -2.35 4.32 -2.77
C MET A 150 -3.36 5.44 -2.49
N PRO A 151 -4.32 5.31 -1.55
CA PRO A 151 -5.19 6.42 -1.17
C PRO A 151 -4.43 7.60 -0.53
N HIS A 152 -5.01 8.79 -0.65
CA HIS A 152 -4.43 10.08 -0.26
C HIS A 152 -5.08 10.65 1.01
N PRO A 153 -4.66 10.27 2.22
CA PRO A 153 -5.21 10.85 3.45
C PRO A 153 -4.94 12.35 3.56
N GLU A 154 -3.85 12.85 2.97
CA GLU A 154 -3.51 14.26 2.96
C GLU A 154 -4.48 15.13 2.12
N ARG A 155 -5.32 14.49 1.30
CA ARG A 155 -6.35 15.17 0.50
C ARG A 155 -7.75 15.03 1.11
N ALA A 156 -7.89 14.33 2.22
CA ALA A 156 -9.18 14.10 2.91
C ALA A 156 -9.43 15.16 4.00
N LEU A 157 -9.15 16.44 3.70
CA LEU A 157 -9.24 17.53 4.67
C LEU A 157 -10.63 18.18 4.78
N TYR A 158 -11.65 17.70 4.02
CA TYR A 158 -12.98 18.27 3.96
C TYR A 158 -14.06 17.21 4.05
#